data_0759acddb0d6e02a06d31a2a221bc485
#
_entry.id   0759acddb0d6e02a06d31a2a221bc485
#
_cell.length_a   1.000
_cell.length_b   1.000
_cell.length_c   1.000
_cell.angle_alpha   90.00
_cell.angle_beta   90.00
_cell.angle_gamma   90.00
#
_symmetry.space_group_name_H-M   'P 1'
#
loop_
_entity.id
_entity.type
_entity.pdbx_description
1 polymer ?
#
loop_
_entity_poly.entity_id
_entity_poly.type
_entity_poly.pdbx_seq_one_letter_code
_entity_poly.pdbx_strand_id
1 'polypeptide(L)'
;MYVKDYMTRNPKTITKDTPDSKPLEIMQQGDFHRLPVVDDEGKLIGLITEGLVTESSGKNTTSLSIYELNYLLSRTKVKDIMITEVRSTSADRLLEEAAAEMIESSVSVLPVVDENNHVEGIITERDMFRAFTEIMGYQDQGTKFIIQVEDRPGEMEEVSHLFAEQNANLDSLVVYHNEERGTELVIKATGEIEVEPMTKILEDAKYVVTKIIQTTKEGKVIIWR
;
A
#
# COMPACT_ATOMS: atom_id res chain seq x y z
N MET A 1 -6.62 -7.74 -7.64
CA MET A 1 -5.19 -7.77 -7.31
C MET A 1 -5.01 -8.62 -6.07
N TYR A 2 -3.85 -9.25 -5.94
CA TYR A 2 -3.58 -10.19 -4.86
C TYR A 2 -2.43 -9.68 -3.99
N VAL A 3 -2.37 -10.13 -2.75
CA VAL A 3 -1.28 -9.83 -1.81
C VAL A 3 0.09 -10.15 -2.43
N LYS A 4 0.21 -11.29 -3.15
CA LYS A 4 1.45 -11.73 -3.82
C LYS A 4 2.00 -10.76 -4.87
N ASP A 5 1.15 -9.86 -5.40
CA ASP A 5 1.53 -8.89 -6.43
C ASP A 5 2.32 -7.71 -5.82
N TYR A 6 2.08 -7.43 -4.52
CA TYR A 6 2.63 -6.26 -3.83
C TYR A 6 3.51 -6.57 -2.62
N MET A 7 3.44 -7.78 -2.07
CA MET A 7 4.23 -8.18 -0.91
C MET A 7 5.74 -8.19 -1.19
N THR A 8 6.54 -7.94 -0.19
CA THR A 8 7.96 -8.26 -0.21
C THR A 8 8.11 -9.76 0.01
N ARG A 9 8.63 -10.48 -0.99
CA ARG A 9 8.89 -11.92 -0.93
C ARG A 9 10.14 -12.24 -0.13
N ASN A 10 10.16 -13.41 0.53
CA ASN A 10 11.30 -13.89 1.31
C ASN A 10 11.87 -12.82 2.24
N PRO A 11 11.05 -12.24 3.13
CA PRO A 11 11.51 -11.19 4.03
C PRO A 11 12.60 -11.73 4.96
N LYS A 12 13.43 -10.84 5.48
CA LYS A 12 14.33 -11.22 6.58
C LYS A 12 13.50 -11.65 7.79
N THR A 13 13.82 -12.80 8.33
CA THR A 13 13.22 -13.34 9.54
C THR A 13 14.29 -13.48 10.63
N ILE A 14 13.86 -13.62 11.86
CA ILE A 14 14.72 -13.90 13.01
C ILE A 14 14.11 -14.99 13.88
N THR A 15 14.92 -15.62 14.72
CA THR A 15 14.45 -16.63 15.66
C THR A 15 14.15 -16.01 17.03
N LYS A 16 13.30 -16.70 17.81
CA LYS A 16 12.89 -16.25 19.15
C LYS A 16 14.05 -16.11 20.15
N ASP A 17 15.14 -16.86 19.93
CA ASP A 17 16.32 -16.85 20.82
C ASP A 17 17.40 -15.83 20.41
N THR A 18 17.15 -15.05 19.34
CA THR A 18 18.02 -13.96 18.92
C THR A 18 18.13 -12.91 20.04
N PRO A 19 19.34 -12.41 20.35
CA PRO A 19 19.53 -11.32 21.31
C PRO A 19 18.80 -10.04 20.86
N ASP A 20 18.22 -9.31 21.81
CA ASP A 20 17.41 -8.10 21.56
C ASP A 20 18.16 -6.98 20.78
N SER A 21 19.47 -6.90 20.93
CA SER A 21 20.30 -5.94 20.20
C SER A 21 20.38 -6.20 18.67
N LYS A 22 20.15 -7.42 18.23
CA LYS A 22 20.35 -7.83 16.83
C LYS A 22 19.25 -7.39 15.87
N PRO A 23 17.95 -7.41 16.23
CA PRO A 23 16.88 -6.96 15.35
C PRO A 23 17.07 -5.54 14.82
N LEU A 24 17.47 -4.60 15.67
CA LEU A 24 17.67 -3.20 15.29
C LEU A 24 18.80 -3.06 14.25
N GLU A 25 19.91 -3.78 14.43
CA GLU A 25 21.01 -3.81 13.47
C GLU A 25 20.53 -4.32 12.09
N ILE A 26 19.76 -5.43 12.08
CA ILE A 26 19.23 -6.03 10.87
C ILE A 26 18.26 -5.06 10.17
N MET A 27 17.36 -4.39 10.92
CA MET A 27 16.42 -3.42 10.41
C MET A 27 17.12 -2.22 9.76
N GLN A 28 18.15 -1.67 10.42
CA GLN A 28 18.93 -0.54 9.90
C GLN A 28 19.74 -0.89 8.64
N GLN A 29 20.28 -2.11 8.57
CA GLN A 29 21.03 -2.56 7.38
C GLN A 29 20.13 -2.77 6.16
N GLY A 30 18.86 -3.13 6.37
CA GLY A 30 17.91 -3.47 5.32
C GLY A 30 16.88 -2.39 5.00
N ASP A 31 16.91 -1.24 5.69
CA ASP A 31 15.91 -0.17 5.55
C ASP A 31 14.46 -0.66 5.74
N PHE A 32 14.26 -1.49 6.75
CA PHE A 32 12.94 -1.97 7.15
C PHE A 32 12.77 -1.92 8.68
N HIS A 33 11.53 -1.86 9.15
CA HIS A 33 11.20 -1.55 10.55
C HIS A 33 10.50 -2.71 11.29
N ARG A 34 10.38 -3.87 10.64
CA ARG A 34 9.63 -5.02 11.17
C ARG A 34 10.27 -6.30 10.68
N LEU A 35 10.32 -7.31 11.57
CA LEU A 35 10.85 -8.63 11.26
C LEU A 35 9.87 -9.70 11.76
N PRO A 36 9.42 -10.62 10.90
CA PRO A 36 8.75 -11.82 11.35
C PRO A 36 9.71 -12.69 12.19
N VAL A 37 9.18 -13.21 13.30
CA VAL A 37 9.90 -14.16 14.17
C VAL A 37 9.41 -15.56 13.83
N VAL A 38 10.35 -16.45 13.57
CA VAL A 38 10.06 -17.83 13.17
C VAL A 38 10.67 -18.83 14.14
N ASP A 39 10.09 -20.03 14.16
CA ASP A 39 10.67 -21.16 14.84
C ASP A 39 11.77 -21.86 13.99
N ASP A 40 12.29 -22.98 14.48
CA ASP A 40 13.34 -23.75 13.80
C ASP A 40 12.85 -24.41 12.49
N GLU A 41 11.54 -24.52 12.29
CA GLU A 41 10.92 -25.04 11.08
C GLU A 41 10.55 -23.90 10.08
N GLY A 42 10.75 -22.61 10.44
CA GLY A 42 10.43 -21.46 9.62
C GLY A 42 8.98 -21.00 9.72
N LYS A 43 8.22 -21.51 10.70
CA LYS A 43 6.84 -21.11 10.95
C LYS A 43 6.78 -19.80 11.73
N LEU A 44 5.81 -18.96 11.39
CA LEU A 44 5.56 -17.69 12.08
C LEU A 44 5.14 -17.92 13.53
N ILE A 45 5.89 -17.36 14.48
CA ILE A 45 5.58 -17.42 15.91
C ILE A 45 5.53 -16.05 16.58
N GLY A 46 5.88 -14.99 15.87
CA GLY A 46 5.87 -13.63 16.40
C GLY A 46 6.22 -12.58 15.38
N LEU A 47 6.16 -11.34 15.82
CA LEU A 47 6.59 -10.16 15.08
C LEU A 47 7.36 -9.24 16.01
N ILE A 48 8.49 -8.69 15.53
CA ILE A 48 9.23 -7.65 16.23
C ILE A 48 9.24 -6.37 15.40
N THR A 49 9.08 -5.24 16.07
CA THR A 49 9.12 -3.92 15.45
C THR A 49 10.25 -3.07 16.02
N GLU A 50 10.71 -2.07 15.27
CA GLU A 50 11.72 -1.13 15.74
C GLU A 50 11.30 -0.42 17.04
N GLY A 51 10.01 -0.08 17.17
CA GLY A 51 9.45 0.53 18.37
C GLY A 51 9.63 -0.36 19.61
N LEU A 52 9.31 -1.64 19.51
CA LEU A 52 9.45 -2.60 20.61
C LEU A 52 10.92 -2.74 21.06
N VAL A 53 11.85 -2.85 20.11
CA VAL A 53 13.28 -2.93 20.42
C VAL A 53 13.79 -1.65 21.07
N THR A 54 13.31 -0.50 20.60
CA THR A 54 13.71 0.80 21.17
C THR A 54 13.18 0.99 22.59
N GLU A 55 11.94 0.55 22.84
CA GLU A 55 11.30 0.60 24.15
C GLU A 55 12.00 -0.33 25.14
N SER A 56 12.27 -1.58 24.76
CA SER A 56 12.99 -2.56 25.59
C SER A 56 14.40 -2.09 25.94
N SER A 57 15.03 -1.36 25.02
CA SER A 57 16.38 -0.80 25.21
C SER A 57 16.45 0.30 26.28
N GLY A 58 15.31 0.74 26.84
CA GLY A 58 15.27 1.74 27.93
C GLY A 58 15.84 3.12 27.58
N LYS A 59 15.99 3.44 26.28
CA LYS A 59 16.58 4.70 25.81
C LYS A 59 15.85 5.96 26.30
N ASN A 60 14.61 5.80 26.77
CA ASN A 60 13.76 6.95 27.12
C ASN A 60 13.58 7.20 28.61
N THR A 61 14.11 6.36 29.55
CA THR A 61 13.69 6.46 30.97
C THR A 61 14.71 6.10 32.01
N THR A 62 15.99 5.85 31.72
CA THR A 62 16.84 5.21 32.73
C THR A 62 17.96 6.08 33.29
N SER A 63 17.99 6.14 34.61
CA SER A 63 19.15 6.46 35.45
C SER A 63 20.21 5.34 35.48
N LEU A 64 20.10 4.32 34.61
CA LEU A 64 21.04 3.20 34.54
C LEU A 64 22.32 3.63 33.84
N SER A 65 23.46 3.14 34.35
CA SER A 65 24.73 3.28 33.66
C SER A 65 24.73 2.51 32.32
N ILE A 66 25.58 2.93 31.38
CA ILE A 66 25.77 2.25 30.08
C ILE A 66 26.10 0.75 30.26
N TYR A 67 26.82 0.40 31.33
CA TYR A 67 27.16 -1.00 31.63
C TYR A 67 25.96 -1.82 32.08
N GLU A 68 25.08 -1.28 32.90
CA GLU A 68 23.85 -1.94 33.35
C GLU A 68 22.87 -2.10 32.18
N LEU A 69 22.77 -1.10 31.33
CA LEU A 69 21.94 -1.16 30.10
C LEU A 69 22.44 -2.25 29.17
N ASN A 70 23.72 -2.28 28.84
CA ASN A 70 24.31 -3.31 27.98
C ASN A 70 24.20 -4.71 28.61
N TYR A 71 24.28 -4.83 29.92
CA TYR A 71 24.08 -6.11 30.60
C TYR A 71 22.64 -6.60 30.51
N LEU A 72 21.66 -5.72 30.67
CA LEU A 72 20.25 -6.07 30.51
C LEU A 72 19.93 -6.45 29.06
N LEU A 73 20.35 -5.66 28.09
CA LEU A 73 20.16 -5.93 26.65
C LEU A 73 20.81 -7.24 26.22
N SER A 74 21.94 -7.63 26.81
CA SER A 74 22.61 -8.90 26.49
C SER A 74 21.85 -10.13 26.96
N ARG A 75 20.90 -9.99 27.89
CA ARG A 75 20.09 -11.09 28.45
C ARG A 75 18.68 -11.16 27.87
N THR A 76 18.16 -10.04 27.37
CA THR A 76 16.84 -9.99 26.74
C THR A 76 16.90 -10.63 25.35
N LYS A 77 15.96 -11.50 25.05
CA LYS A 77 15.82 -12.16 23.77
C LYS A 77 14.57 -11.66 23.06
N VAL A 78 14.52 -11.85 21.76
CA VAL A 78 13.36 -11.49 20.92
C VAL A 78 12.04 -12.04 21.48
N LYS A 79 12.02 -13.26 22.00
CA LYS A 79 10.83 -13.88 22.61
C LYS A 79 10.27 -13.11 23.81
N ASP A 80 11.09 -12.30 24.50
CA ASP A 80 10.70 -11.60 25.70
C ASP A 80 9.98 -10.27 25.38
N ILE A 81 10.10 -9.81 24.11
CA ILE A 81 9.59 -8.50 23.66
C ILE A 81 8.74 -8.57 22.37
N MET A 82 8.71 -9.72 21.68
CA MET A 82 7.95 -9.87 20.43
C MET A 82 6.44 -9.88 20.67
N ILE A 83 5.69 -9.46 19.67
CA ILE A 83 4.25 -9.70 19.60
C ILE A 83 4.03 -11.17 19.25
N THR A 84 3.25 -11.88 20.04
CA THR A 84 2.94 -13.30 19.84
C THR A 84 1.60 -13.53 19.15
N GLU A 85 0.63 -12.63 19.33
CA GLU A 85 -0.66 -12.66 18.63
C GLU A 85 -0.55 -11.90 17.31
N VAL A 86 0.09 -12.51 16.31
CA VAL A 86 0.36 -11.90 15.02
C VAL A 86 -0.77 -12.18 14.05
N ARG A 87 -1.37 -11.13 13.50
CA ARG A 87 -2.25 -11.25 12.34
C ARG A 87 -1.40 -11.52 11.11
N SER A 88 -1.82 -12.47 10.30
CA SER A 88 -1.15 -12.86 9.05
C SER A 88 -2.17 -12.99 7.92
N THR A 89 -1.68 -13.04 6.70
CA THR A 89 -2.52 -13.23 5.51
C THR A 89 -1.87 -14.27 4.59
N SER A 90 -2.56 -14.65 3.51
CA SER A 90 -2.03 -15.54 2.48
C SER A 90 -1.69 -14.76 1.19
N ALA A 91 -0.80 -15.32 0.38
CA ALA A 91 -0.35 -14.72 -0.88
C ALA A 91 -1.48 -14.56 -1.92
N ASP A 92 -2.44 -15.46 -1.91
CA ASP A 92 -3.56 -15.49 -2.86
C ASP A 92 -4.81 -14.72 -2.38
N ARG A 93 -4.76 -14.12 -1.20
CA ARG A 93 -5.85 -13.26 -0.71
C ARG A 93 -5.92 -11.96 -1.51
N LEU A 94 -7.11 -11.40 -1.67
CA LEU A 94 -7.29 -10.11 -2.32
C LEU A 94 -6.63 -8.99 -1.52
N LEU A 95 -6.06 -8.02 -2.23
CA LEU A 95 -5.32 -6.91 -1.62
C LEU A 95 -6.22 -6.04 -0.74
N GLU A 96 -7.45 -5.79 -1.18
CA GLU A 96 -8.47 -5.05 -0.44
C GLU A 96 -8.91 -5.75 0.85
N GLU A 97 -8.94 -7.09 0.86
CA GLU A 97 -9.24 -7.86 2.08
C GLU A 97 -8.09 -7.75 3.09
N ALA A 98 -6.84 -7.76 2.61
CA ALA A 98 -5.68 -7.56 3.49
C ALA A 98 -5.64 -6.12 4.04
N ALA A 99 -6.04 -5.13 3.24
CA ALA A 99 -6.17 -3.75 3.69
C ALA A 99 -7.27 -3.60 4.76
N ALA A 100 -8.43 -4.24 4.55
CA ALA A 100 -9.52 -4.27 5.54
C ALA A 100 -9.06 -4.91 6.86
N GLU A 101 -8.36 -6.04 6.81
CA GLU A 101 -7.78 -6.70 7.99
C GLU A 101 -6.83 -5.77 8.77
N MET A 102 -5.98 -5.01 8.05
CA MET A 102 -5.08 -4.04 8.69
C MET A 102 -5.87 -2.95 9.44
N ILE A 103 -6.95 -2.44 8.84
CA ILE A 103 -7.81 -1.42 9.45
C ILE A 103 -8.54 -1.98 10.67
N GLU A 104 -9.22 -3.11 10.53
CA GLU A 104 -10.02 -3.73 11.58
C GLU A 104 -9.18 -4.14 12.80
N SER A 105 -8.00 -4.69 12.54
CA SER A 105 -7.07 -5.13 13.59
C SER A 105 -6.13 -4.02 14.08
N SER A 106 -6.21 -2.81 13.51
CA SER A 106 -5.32 -1.68 13.82
C SER A 106 -3.83 -2.05 13.71
N VAL A 107 -3.49 -2.82 12.68
CA VAL A 107 -2.11 -3.21 12.37
C VAL A 107 -1.67 -2.63 11.04
N SER A 108 -0.39 -2.26 10.93
CA SER A 108 0.20 -1.65 9.73
C SER A 108 1.04 -2.63 8.91
N VAL A 109 0.99 -3.92 9.27
CA VAL A 109 1.78 -4.97 8.62
C VAL A 109 1.12 -6.32 8.84
N LEU A 110 1.17 -7.17 7.82
CA LEU A 110 0.78 -8.57 7.89
C LEU A 110 1.93 -9.42 7.32
N PRO A 111 2.51 -10.33 8.11
CA PRO A 111 3.27 -11.45 7.54
C PRO A 111 2.39 -12.25 6.59
N VAL A 112 2.95 -12.68 5.48
CA VAL A 112 2.28 -13.54 4.50
C VAL A 112 2.80 -14.95 4.70
N VAL A 113 1.88 -15.88 4.93
CA VAL A 113 2.22 -17.28 5.25
C VAL A 113 1.53 -18.25 4.30
N ASP A 114 2.17 -19.43 4.14
CA ASP A 114 1.59 -20.57 3.44
C ASP A 114 0.59 -21.34 4.34
N GLU A 115 0.01 -22.42 3.80
CA GLU A 115 -0.93 -23.30 4.52
C GLU A 115 -0.31 -23.99 5.75
N ASN A 116 1.03 -24.11 5.81
CA ASN A 116 1.76 -24.67 6.91
C ASN A 116 2.30 -23.64 7.90
N ASN A 117 1.88 -22.37 7.75
CA ASN A 117 2.32 -21.21 8.54
C ASN A 117 3.79 -20.80 8.34
N HIS A 118 4.44 -21.20 7.22
CA HIS A 118 5.78 -20.71 6.89
C HIS A 118 5.69 -19.31 6.27
N VAL A 119 6.64 -18.47 6.64
CA VAL A 119 6.68 -17.09 6.14
C VAL A 119 7.16 -17.05 4.69
N GLU A 120 6.29 -16.65 3.78
CA GLU A 120 6.58 -16.45 2.35
C GLU A 120 6.84 -14.98 2.00
N GLY A 121 6.21 -14.07 2.73
CA GLY A 121 6.26 -12.66 2.44
C GLY A 121 5.93 -11.78 3.65
N ILE A 122 5.94 -10.47 3.39
CA ILE A 122 5.42 -9.47 4.30
C ILE A 122 4.77 -8.36 3.47
N ILE A 123 3.62 -7.86 3.91
CA ILE A 123 2.91 -6.76 3.27
C ILE A 123 2.59 -5.68 4.28
N THR A 124 2.70 -4.43 3.88
CA THR A 124 2.57 -3.25 4.74
C THR A 124 1.56 -2.25 4.19
N GLU A 125 1.13 -1.28 5.03
CA GLU A 125 0.34 -0.13 4.56
C GLU A 125 1.01 0.63 3.41
N ARG A 126 2.35 0.72 3.41
CA ARG A 126 3.09 1.36 2.31
C ARG A 126 2.87 0.64 0.98
N ASP A 127 2.76 -0.70 1.01
CA ASP A 127 2.47 -1.50 -0.18
C ASP A 127 1.03 -1.26 -0.66
N MET A 128 0.07 -1.09 0.27
CA MET A 128 -1.30 -0.70 -0.06
C MET A 128 -1.36 0.68 -0.73
N PHE A 129 -0.62 1.67 -0.21
CA PHE A 129 -0.55 3.00 -0.83
C PHE A 129 0.13 2.97 -2.20
N ARG A 130 1.17 2.13 -2.38
CA ARG A 130 1.79 1.92 -3.70
C ARG A 130 0.79 1.34 -4.68
N ALA A 131 0.07 0.29 -4.31
CA ALA A 131 -0.96 -0.31 -5.14
C ALA A 131 -2.04 0.72 -5.52
N PHE A 132 -2.52 1.50 -4.57
CA PHE A 132 -3.50 2.56 -4.84
C PHE A 132 -2.98 3.57 -5.87
N THR A 133 -1.73 4.04 -5.74
CA THR A 133 -1.16 5.01 -6.69
C THR A 133 -0.96 4.42 -8.08
N GLU A 134 -0.62 3.12 -8.18
CA GLU A 134 -0.49 2.40 -9.44
C GLU A 134 -1.84 2.23 -10.13
N ILE A 135 -2.89 1.77 -9.41
CA ILE A 135 -4.25 1.63 -9.97
C ILE A 135 -4.76 2.96 -10.53
N MET A 136 -4.49 4.04 -9.80
CA MET A 136 -4.90 5.38 -10.21
C MET A 136 -4.05 5.96 -11.36
N GLY A 137 -3.00 5.26 -11.81
CA GLY A 137 -2.07 5.71 -12.85
C GLY A 137 -1.44 7.06 -12.52
N TYR A 138 -1.06 7.30 -11.24
CA TYR A 138 -0.67 8.63 -10.77
C TYR A 138 0.58 9.17 -11.48
N GLN A 139 1.57 8.32 -11.74
CA GLN A 139 2.84 8.70 -12.38
C GLN A 139 2.89 8.37 -13.87
N ASP A 140 1.90 7.66 -14.39
CA ASP A 140 1.91 7.23 -15.78
C ASP A 140 1.60 8.40 -16.71
N GLN A 141 2.21 8.38 -17.90
CA GLN A 141 1.88 9.32 -18.96
C GLN A 141 0.38 9.22 -19.30
N GLY A 142 -0.25 10.31 -19.64
CA GLY A 142 -1.65 10.37 -20.08
C GLY A 142 -2.42 11.50 -19.45
N THR A 143 -3.70 11.57 -19.75
CA THR A 143 -4.58 12.62 -19.26
C THR A 143 -5.65 12.01 -18.35
N LYS A 144 -5.77 12.57 -17.17
CA LYS A 144 -6.81 12.21 -16.19
C LYS A 144 -7.93 13.23 -16.27
N PHE A 145 -9.13 12.74 -16.56
CA PHE A 145 -10.37 13.51 -16.53
C PHE A 145 -11.17 13.12 -15.29
N ILE A 146 -11.70 14.10 -14.57
CA ILE A 146 -12.66 13.89 -13.50
C ILE A 146 -13.96 14.55 -13.95
N ILE A 147 -15.00 13.75 -14.12
CA ILE A 147 -16.30 14.20 -14.62
C ILE A 147 -17.41 13.79 -13.66
N GLN A 148 -18.42 14.66 -13.51
CA GLN A 148 -19.65 14.29 -12.82
C GLN A 148 -20.57 13.57 -13.77
N VAL A 149 -21.21 12.51 -13.29
CA VAL A 149 -22.11 11.67 -14.05
C VAL A 149 -23.37 11.36 -13.24
N GLU A 150 -24.41 10.91 -13.93
CA GLU A 150 -25.56 10.29 -13.28
C GLU A 150 -25.22 8.83 -12.89
N ASP A 151 -25.67 8.40 -11.72
CA ASP A 151 -25.51 7.01 -11.30
C ASP A 151 -26.66 6.17 -11.90
N ARG A 152 -26.48 5.73 -13.15
CA ARG A 152 -27.47 4.96 -13.89
C ARG A 152 -26.81 3.87 -14.73
N PRO A 153 -27.54 2.76 -15.01
CA PRO A 153 -27.05 1.74 -15.93
C PRO A 153 -26.75 2.32 -17.33
N GLY A 154 -25.61 1.90 -17.90
CA GLY A 154 -25.17 2.33 -19.23
C GLY A 154 -24.24 3.55 -19.24
N GLU A 155 -24.13 4.29 -18.13
CA GLU A 155 -23.35 5.51 -18.05
C GLU A 155 -21.89 5.33 -18.45
N MET A 156 -21.28 4.23 -17.97
CA MET A 156 -19.88 3.91 -18.29
C MET A 156 -19.68 3.55 -19.76
N GLU A 157 -20.68 2.93 -20.40
CA GLU A 157 -20.66 2.63 -21.84
C GLU A 157 -20.66 3.92 -22.66
N GLU A 158 -21.56 4.85 -22.34
CA GLU A 158 -21.67 6.14 -23.01
C GLU A 158 -20.36 6.93 -22.90
N VAL A 159 -19.82 7.06 -21.69
CA VAL A 159 -18.55 7.77 -21.46
C VAL A 159 -17.40 7.07 -22.19
N SER A 160 -17.27 5.75 -22.06
CA SER A 160 -16.18 5.01 -22.70
C SER A 160 -16.23 5.11 -24.22
N HIS A 161 -17.43 5.17 -24.81
CA HIS A 161 -17.63 5.35 -26.23
C HIS A 161 -17.07 6.69 -26.75
N LEU A 162 -17.30 7.77 -26.02
CA LEU A 162 -16.75 9.09 -26.37
C LEU A 162 -15.22 9.10 -26.43
N PHE A 163 -14.55 8.41 -25.52
CA PHE A 163 -13.10 8.26 -25.57
C PHE A 163 -12.64 7.36 -26.72
N ALA A 164 -13.36 6.27 -26.98
CA ALA A 164 -13.04 5.36 -28.08
C ALA A 164 -13.16 6.03 -29.45
N GLU A 165 -14.16 6.90 -29.67
CA GLU A 165 -14.29 7.69 -30.90
C GLU A 165 -13.11 8.64 -31.12
N GLN A 166 -12.41 9.06 -30.07
CA GLN A 166 -11.20 9.86 -30.13
C GLN A 166 -9.92 9.01 -30.18
N ASN A 167 -10.05 7.71 -30.44
CA ASN A 167 -8.93 6.76 -30.49
C ASN A 167 -8.09 6.76 -29.20
N ALA A 168 -8.74 7.02 -28.05
CA ALA A 168 -8.14 7.01 -26.73
C ALA A 168 -8.23 5.62 -26.09
N ASN A 169 -7.17 5.19 -25.44
CA ASN A 169 -7.19 4.03 -24.56
C ASN A 169 -7.50 4.45 -23.12
N LEU A 170 -8.38 3.72 -22.44
CA LEU A 170 -8.68 3.95 -21.04
C LEU A 170 -7.81 3.02 -20.19
N ASP A 171 -6.81 3.59 -19.50
CA ASP A 171 -5.89 2.82 -18.67
C ASP A 171 -6.48 2.54 -17.29
N SER A 172 -7.26 3.48 -16.74
CA SER A 172 -8.05 3.24 -15.53
C SER A 172 -9.37 4.03 -15.57
N LEU A 173 -10.39 3.43 -14.96
CA LEU A 173 -11.69 4.06 -14.77
C LEU A 173 -12.20 3.70 -13.38
N VAL A 174 -12.42 4.71 -12.55
CA VAL A 174 -12.87 4.56 -11.18
C VAL A 174 -14.14 5.37 -10.95
N VAL A 175 -15.16 4.72 -10.40
CA VAL A 175 -16.40 5.37 -9.94
C VAL A 175 -16.20 5.82 -8.51
N TYR A 176 -16.47 7.08 -8.22
CA TYR A 176 -16.36 7.65 -6.89
C TYR A 176 -17.68 8.33 -6.51
N HIS A 177 -18.27 7.85 -5.42
CA HIS A 177 -19.51 8.43 -4.87
C HIS A 177 -19.15 9.45 -3.79
N ASN A 178 -19.54 10.70 -4.00
CA ASN A 178 -19.33 11.78 -3.06
C ASN A 178 -20.68 12.31 -2.58
N GLU A 179 -20.87 12.44 -1.26
CA GLU A 179 -22.16 12.85 -0.68
C GLU A 179 -22.57 14.27 -1.11
N GLU A 180 -21.62 15.16 -1.36
CA GLU A 180 -21.90 16.56 -1.72
C GLU A 180 -22.00 16.78 -3.23
N ARG A 181 -21.20 16.04 -4.04
CA ARG A 181 -21.04 16.28 -5.47
C ARG A 181 -21.67 15.21 -6.34
N GLY A 182 -22.23 14.17 -5.73
CA GLY A 182 -22.79 13.03 -6.45
C GLY A 182 -21.73 12.05 -6.96
N THR A 183 -22.00 11.40 -8.08
CA THR A 183 -21.10 10.40 -8.65
C THR A 183 -20.11 11.03 -9.61
N GLU A 184 -18.83 10.76 -9.40
CA GLU A 184 -17.74 11.19 -10.27
C GLU A 184 -17.07 9.98 -10.90
N LEU A 185 -16.70 10.09 -12.18
CA LEU A 185 -15.78 9.17 -12.85
C LEU A 185 -14.40 9.80 -12.90
N VAL A 186 -13.41 9.07 -12.42
CA VAL A 186 -11.99 9.38 -12.57
C VAL A 186 -11.44 8.50 -13.68
N ILE A 187 -11.13 9.11 -14.81
CA ILE A 187 -10.74 8.42 -16.05
C ILE A 187 -9.30 8.77 -16.35
N LYS A 188 -8.42 7.78 -16.42
CA LYS A 188 -7.08 7.94 -16.96
C LYS A 188 -7.07 7.43 -18.38
N ALA A 189 -6.73 8.30 -19.31
CA ALA A 189 -6.72 7.98 -20.73
C ALA A 189 -5.34 8.27 -21.34
N THR A 190 -4.94 7.42 -22.28
CA THR A 190 -3.73 7.55 -23.09
C THR A 190 -4.08 7.54 -24.58
N GLY A 191 -3.10 7.85 -25.43
CA GLY A 191 -3.30 8.03 -26.86
C GLY A 191 -3.08 9.48 -27.28
N GLU A 192 -3.52 9.81 -28.49
CA GLU A 192 -3.42 11.16 -29.06
C GLU A 192 -4.63 12.03 -28.62
N ILE A 193 -4.76 12.24 -27.30
CA ILE A 193 -5.86 13.02 -26.74
C ILE A 193 -5.47 14.49 -26.64
N GLU A 194 -6.16 15.34 -27.37
CA GLU A 194 -6.09 16.78 -27.18
C GLU A 194 -7.10 17.20 -26.09
N VAL A 195 -6.61 17.88 -25.07
CA VAL A 195 -7.37 18.20 -23.85
C VAL A 195 -8.62 19.06 -24.16
N GLU A 196 -8.45 20.14 -24.94
CA GLU A 196 -9.55 21.07 -25.24
C GLU A 196 -10.65 20.42 -26.11
N PRO A 197 -10.36 19.70 -27.23
CA PRO A 197 -11.37 18.99 -27.99
C PRO A 197 -12.12 17.92 -27.17
N MET A 198 -11.40 17.13 -26.38
CA MET A 198 -12.03 16.10 -25.54
C MET A 198 -12.93 16.71 -24.46
N THR A 199 -12.49 17.83 -23.85
CA THR A 199 -13.31 18.56 -22.89
C THR A 199 -14.62 19.01 -23.50
N LYS A 200 -14.56 19.56 -24.70
CA LYS A 200 -15.78 20.00 -25.42
C LYS A 200 -16.72 18.85 -25.75
N ILE A 201 -16.20 17.69 -26.19
CA ILE A 201 -16.99 16.49 -26.46
C ILE A 201 -17.76 16.06 -25.19
N LEU A 202 -17.07 16.03 -24.05
CA LEU A 202 -17.71 15.67 -22.77
C LEU A 202 -18.78 16.69 -22.37
N GLU A 203 -18.51 17.98 -22.50
CA GLU A 203 -19.45 19.05 -22.15
C GLU A 203 -20.67 19.06 -23.12
N ASP A 204 -20.48 18.83 -24.41
CA ASP A 204 -21.55 18.68 -25.41
C ASP A 204 -22.46 17.47 -25.10
N ALA A 205 -21.88 16.39 -24.55
CA ALA A 205 -22.59 15.23 -24.04
C ALA A 205 -23.22 15.42 -22.64
N LYS A 206 -23.17 16.66 -22.09
CA LYS A 206 -23.75 17.07 -20.81
C LYS A 206 -22.99 16.60 -19.57
N TYR A 207 -21.77 16.15 -19.70
CA TYR A 207 -20.90 15.86 -18.55
C TYR A 207 -20.27 17.13 -18.01
N VAL A 208 -20.20 17.22 -16.68
CA VAL A 208 -19.50 18.34 -16.02
C VAL A 208 -18.06 17.92 -15.76
N VAL A 209 -17.13 18.50 -16.51
CA VAL A 209 -15.69 18.24 -16.31
C VAL A 209 -15.20 19.08 -15.13
N THR A 210 -14.88 18.43 -14.02
CA THR A 210 -14.48 19.11 -12.78
C THR A 210 -12.98 19.31 -12.68
N LYS A 211 -12.18 18.41 -13.24
CA LYS A 211 -10.72 18.51 -13.21
C LYS A 211 -10.07 17.76 -14.37
N ILE A 212 -8.96 18.33 -14.87
CA ILE A 212 -8.13 17.69 -15.90
C ILE A 212 -6.68 17.80 -15.48
N ILE A 213 -5.98 16.68 -15.44
CA ILE A 213 -4.57 16.57 -15.09
C ILE A 213 -3.86 15.78 -16.17
N GLN A 214 -2.87 16.39 -16.82
CA GLN A 214 -2.07 15.74 -17.84
C GLN A 214 -0.66 15.47 -17.29
N THR A 215 -0.19 14.24 -17.45
CA THR A 215 1.19 13.84 -17.13
C THR A 215 1.93 13.57 -18.45
N THR A 216 2.99 14.32 -18.70
CA THR A 216 3.79 14.17 -19.91
C THR A 216 4.73 12.97 -19.83
N LYS A 217 5.38 12.61 -20.96
CA LYS A 217 6.42 11.55 -21.02
C LYS A 217 7.59 11.79 -20.06
N GLU A 218 7.90 13.06 -19.83
CA GLU A 218 8.98 13.49 -18.92
C GLU A 218 8.52 13.56 -17.45
N GLY A 219 7.28 13.14 -17.16
CA GLY A 219 6.71 13.16 -15.81
C GLY A 219 6.25 14.55 -15.33
N LYS A 220 6.20 15.55 -16.22
CA LYS A 220 5.67 16.88 -15.86
C LYS A 220 4.16 16.84 -15.75
N VAL A 221 3.63 17.34 -14.65
CA VAL A 221 2.19 17.45 -14.39
C VAL A 221 1.70 18.82 -14.79
N ILE A 222 0.65 18.86 -15.62
CA ILE A 222 -0.04 20.08 -16.07
C ILE A 222 -1.49 19.97 -15.59
N ILE A 223 -1.95 20.96 -14.86
CA ILE A 223 -3.35 21.07 -14.42
C ILE A 223 -4.04 22.07 -15.35
N TRP A 224 -5.07 21.61 -16.04
CA TRP A 224 -5.84 22.40 -17.00
C TRP A 224 -7.09 23.03 -16.37
N ARG A 225 -7.67 22.35 -15.36
CA ARG A 225 -8.91 22.76 -14.68
C ARG A 225 -8.92 22.26 -13.24
#